data_515b4688dcaf17ffb9be6bec8264dc76
#
_entry.id   515b4688dcaf17ffb9be6bec8264dc76
#
_cell.length_a   1.000
_cell.length_b   1.000
_cell.length_c   1.000
_cell.angle_alpha   90.00
_cell.angle_beta   90.00
_cell.angle_gamma   90.00
#
_symmetry.space_group_name_H-M   'P 1'
#
loop_
_entity.id
_entity.type
_entity.pdbx_description
1 polymer ?
#
loop_
_entity_poly.entity_id
_entity_poly.type
_entity_poly.pdbx_seq_one_letter_code
_entity_poly.pdbx_strand_id
1 'polypeptide(L)'
;MIMLDAGPMAERIAWLLPAGCGLSVLTNSVPAALGLASRRDLSVHLLGGRVSAAAGTTLASVRLLEQLHVDVAFIVADGVSPGRGLTCADPAEVMTRQAMVRASSRTVLLADHTRIGGDRISRFARLHEVDCLITDSGTDPEDVRRLRGRGPRVRVV
;
A
#
# COMPACT_ATOMS: atom_id res chain seq x y z
N MET A 1 -8.32 10.76 7.08
CA MET A 1 -7.66 9.50 7.53
C MET A 1 -6.79 8.96 6.41
N ILE A 2 -5.59 8.49 6.72
CA ILE A 2 -4.75 7.79 5.75
C ILE A 2 -4.52 6.34 6.19
N MET A 3 -4.28 5.47 5.22
CA MET A 3 -3.92 4.08 5.47
C MET A 3 -2.56 3.77 4.88
N LEU A 4 -1.71 3.11 5.65
CA LEU A 4 -0.37 2.68 5.26
C LEU A 4 -0.31 1.15 5.29
N ASP A 5 0.04 0.55 4.15
CA ASP A 5 0.34 -0.88 4.07
C ASP A 5 1.67 -1.20 4.79
N ALA A 6 1.98 -2.46 4.96
CA ALA A 6 3.26 -2.89 5.50
C ALA A 6 4.35 -2.93 4.41
N GLY A 7 5.56 -2.63 4.82
CA GLY A 7 6.74 -2.72 3.98
C GLY A 7 7.59 -1.44 4.00
N PRO A 8 8.84 -1.53 3.55
CA PRO A 8 9.83 -0.45 3.75
C PRO A 8 9.41 0.91 3.19
N MET A 9 8.74 0.94 2.03
CA MET A 9 8.30 2.20 1.44
C MET A 9 7.15 2.85 2.21
N ALA A 10 6.15 2.06 2.64
CA ALA A 10 5.04 2.58 3.44
C ALA A 10 5.51 3.03 4.83
N GLU A 11 6.44 2.30 5.44
CA GLU A 11 7.09 2.70 6.70
C GLU A 11 7.87 4.00 6.54
N ARG A 12 8.55 4.20 5.40
CA ARG A 12 9.24 5.44 5.09
C ARG A 12 8.28 6.64 5.04
N ILE A 13 7.09 6.46 4.46
CA ILE A 13 6.04 7.49 4.46
C ILE A 13 5.61 7.82 5.88
N ALA A 14 5.45 6.82 6.76
CA ALA A 14 5.12 7.04 8.16
C ALA A 14 6.08 8.03 8.84
N TRP A 15 7.38 7.88 8.60
CA TRP A 15 8.41 8.79 9.14
C TRP A 15 8.39 10.19 8.55
N LEU A 16 7.87 10.35 7.33
CA LEU A 16 7.80 11.62 6.59
C LEU A 16 6.48 12.37 6.82
N LEU A 17 5.57 11.83 7.61
CA LEU A 17 4.30 12.51 7.90
C LEU A 17 4.56 13.85 8.58
N PRO A 18 3.95 14.94 8.08
CA PRO A 18 4.16 16.28 8.61
C PRO A 18 3.73 16.36 10.08
N ALA A 19 4.41 17.19 10.85
CA ALA A 19 4.04 17.47 12.24
C ALA A 19 2.83 18.39 12.33
N GLY A 20 2.02 18.22 13.39
CA GLY A 20 0.91 19.12 13.70
C GLY A 20 -0.30 19.04 12.74
N CYS A 21 -0.39 17.98 11.93
CA CYS A 21 -1.45 17.84 10.93
C CYS A 21 -2.73 17.15 11.43
N GLY A 22 -2.75 16.63 12.66
CA GLY A 22 -3.92 15.98 13.25
C GLY A 22 -4.43 14.77 12.48
N LEU A 23 -3.55 14.05 11.76
CA LEU A 23 -3.94 12.91 10.93
C LEU A 23 -4.32 11.69 11.78
N SER A 24 -5.34 10.98 11.33
CA SER A 24 -5.60 9.59 11.73
C SER A 24 -4.88 8.67 10.75
N VAL A 25 -4.01 7.81 11.29
CA VAL A 25 -3.22 6.84 10.51
C VAL A 25 -3.66 5.44 10.85
N LEU A 26 -4.11 4.70 9.88
CA LEU A 26 -4.45 3.28 9.97
C LEU A 26 -3.34 2.46 9.31
N THR A 27 -2.85 1.42 9.93
CA THR A 27 -1.80 0.58 9.35
C THR A 27 -1.89 -0.87 9.80
N ASN A 28 -1.45 -1.80 8.96
CA ASN A 28 -1.18 -3.19 9.32
C ASN A 28 0.31 -3.45 9.59
N SER A 29 1.17 -2.43 9.44
CA SER A 29 2.60 -2.52 9.76
C SER A 29 2.83 -2.32 11.25
N VAL A 30 3.37 -3.35 11.91
CA VAL A 30 3.76 -3.26 13.32
C VAL A 30 4.91 -2.26 13.52
N PRO A 31 5.98 -2.25 12.68
CA PRO A 31 7.04 -1.26 12.80
C PRO A 31 6.55 0.19 12.60
N ALA A 32 5.67 0.43 11.61
CA ALA A 32 5.10 1.75 11.39
C ALA A 32 4.27 2.23 12.59
N ALA A 33 3.42 1.36 13.13
CA ALA A 33 2.61 1.68 14.30
C ALA A 33 3.48 2.03 15.52
N LEU A 34 4.52 1.23 15.79
CA LEU A 34 5.46 1.49 16.88
C LEU A 34 6.23 2.82 16.69
N GLY A 35 6.70 3.07 15.47
CA GLY A 35 7.40 4.31 15.16
C GLY A 35 6.54 5.56 15.31
N LEU A 36 5.26 5.46 15.00
CA LEU A 36 4.30 6.57 15.13
C LEU A 36 3.70 6.71 16.52
N ALA A 37 3.79 5.70 17.39
CA ALA A 37 3.13 5.67 18.69
C ALA A 37 3.56 6.80 19.65
N SER A 38 4.76 7.36 19.46
CA SER A 38 5.26 8.50 20.24
C SER A 38 4.73 9.87 19.75
N ARG A 39 4.14 9.92 18.55
CA ARG A 39 3.63 11.13 17.93
C ARG A 39 2.26 11.50 18.51
N ARG A 40 2.23 12.49 19.42
CA ARG A 40 0.99 12.94 20.09
C ARG A 40 0.05 13.73 19.19
N ASP A 41 0.54 14.18 18.05
CA ASP A 41 -0.21 14.92 17.03
C ASP A 41 -0.95 13.99 16.03
N LEU A 42 -0.77 12.68 16.16
CA LEU A 42 -1.41 11.67 15.31
C LEU A 42 -2.31 10.75 16.13
N SER A 43 -3.41 10.30 15.52
CA SER A 43 -4.20 9.18 16.01
C SER A 43 -3.79 7.93 15.25
N VAL A 44 -3.08 7.00 15.91
CA VAL A 44 -2.53 5.80 15.26
C VAL A 44 -3.38 4.58 15.59
N HIS A 45 -3.87 3.90 14.56
CA HIS A 45 -4.67 2.69 14.66
C HIS A 45 -3.93 1.53 13.99
N LEU A 46 -3.57 0.51 14.76
CA LEU A 46 -3.03 -0.74 14.22
C LEU A 46 -4.18 -1.69 13.90
N LEU A 47 -4.26 -2.14 12.67
CA LEU A 47 -5.17 -3.20 12.26
C LEU A 47 -4.76 -4.49 12.96
N GLY A 48 -5.61 -4.96 13.85
CA GLY A 48 -5.39 -6.19 14.60
C GLY A 48 -5.52 -7.44 13.72
N GLY A 49 -4.89 -8.52 14.16
CA GLY A 49 -4.93 -9.80 13.46
C GLY A 49 -3.75 -10.71 13.81
N ARG A 50 -3.57 -11.77 13.04
CA ARG A 50 -2.41 -12.66 13.19
C ARG A 50 -1.15 -11.94 12.69
N VAL A 51 -0.12 -11.90 13.53
CA VAL A 51 1.17 -11.29 13.15
C VAL A 51 1.95 -12.22 12.23
N SER A 52 2.37 -11.72 11.09
CA SER A 52 3.40 -12.32 10.23
C SER A 52 4.76 -11.77 10.65
N ALA A 53 5.53 -12.54 11.41
CA ALA A 53 6.82 -12.10 11.94
C ALA A 53 7.83 -11.78 10.82
N ALA A 54 7.81 -12.55 9.72
CA ALA A 54 8.71 -12.33 8.59
C ALA A 54 8.44 -11.02 7.85
N ALA A 55 7.19 -10.59 7.78
CA ALA A 55 6.78 -9.37 7.07
C ALA A 55 6.56 -8.16 8.01
N GLY A 56 6.62 -8.36 9.34
CA GLY A 56 6.32 -7.30 10.30
C GLY A 56 4.90 -6.75 10.19
N THR A 57 3.97 -7.53 9.67
CA THR A 57 2.60 -7.10 9.37
C THR A 57 1.55 -7.93 10.11
N THR A 58 0.36 -7.35 10.27
CA THR A 58 -0.81 -8.10 10.71
C THR A 58 -1.66 -8.50 9.50
N LEU A 59 -2.11 -9.76 9.48
CA LEU A 59 -3.16 -10.22 8.58
C LEU A 59 -4.50 -9.81 9.19
N ALA A 60 -4.95 -8.62 8.78
CA ALA A 60 -6.07 -7.93 9.41
C ALA A 60 -7.41 -8.61 9.12
N SER A 61 -8.38 -8.37 10.01
CA SER A 61 -9.77 -8.76 9.76
C SER A 61 -10.35 -7.94 8.61
N VAL A 62 -10.70 -8.62 7.52
CA VAL A 62 -11.35 -8.02 6.35
C VAL A 62 -12.67 -7.33 6.73
N ARG A 63 -13.45 -7.94 7.65
CA ARG A 63 -14.71 -7.37 8.12
C ARG A 63 -14.56 -5.98 8.75
N LEU A 64 -13.46 -5.73 9.45
CA LEU A 64 -13.19 -4.41 10.00
C LEU A 64 -12.93 -3.41 8.89
N LEU A 65 -12.10 -3.77 7.92
CA LEU A 65 -11.77 -2.90 6.78
C LEU A 65 -13.00 -2.56 5.92
N GLU A 66 -13.95 -3.49 5.76
CA GLU A 66 -15.21 -3.27 5.02
C GLU A 66 -16.13 -2.23 5.68
N GLN A 67 -15.94 -1.94 6.98
CA GLN A 67 -16.70 -0.94 7.74
C GLN A 67 -15.99 0.42 7.79
N LEU A 68 -14.78 0.51 7.28
CA LEU A 68 -13.98 1.74 7.33
C LEU A 68 -14.03 2.47 5.99
N HIS A 69 -13.91 3.78 6.08
CA HIS A 69 -13.70 4.66 4.93
C HIS A 69 -12.44 5.48 5.15
N VAL A 70 -11.51 5.38 4.21
CA VAL A 70 -10.19 6.01 4.28
C VAL A 70 -10.03 6.95 3.09
N ASP A 71 -9.53 8.16 3.33
CA ASP A 71 -9.37 9.14 2.24
C ASP A 71 -8.29 8.70 1.25
N VAL A 72 -7.14 8.22 1.76
CA VAL A 72 -6.02 7.78 0.93
C VAL A 72 -5.36 6.54 1.52
N ALA A 73 -5.15 5.51 0.71
CA ALA A 73 -4.30 4.37 1.06
C ALA A 73 -3.00 4.39 0.27
N PHE A 74 -1.89 4.17 0.96
CA PHE A 74 -0.58 3.90 0.38
C PHE A 74 -0.34 2.40 0.46
N ILE A 75 -0.36 1.74 -0.70
CA ILE A 75 -0.28 0.29 -0.85
C ILE A 75 1.05 -0.07 -1.51
N VAL A 76 1.60 -1.20 -1.14
CA VAL A 76 2.78 -1.77 -1.80
C VAL A 76 2.42 -3.05 -2.56
N ALA A 77 3.22 -3.42 -3.55
CA ALA A 77 3.09 -4.67 -4.28
C ALA A 77 4.45 -5.33 -4.49
N ASP A 78 4.48 -6.66 -4.53
CA ASP A 78 5.70 -7.41 -4.83
C ASP A 78 5.91 -7.61 -6.33
N GLY A 79 4.88 -7.35 -7.13
CA GLY A 79 4.93 -7.34 -8.58
C GLY A 79 3.79 -6.51 -9.16
N VAL A 80 4.11 -5.75 -10.22
CA VAL A 80 3.17 -4.85 -10.91
C VAL A 80 3.33 -5.05 -12.41
N SER A 81 2.27 -5.51 -13.08
CA SER A 81 2.29 -5.69 -14.54
C SER A 81 1.00 -5.22 -15.20
N PRO A 82 1.06 -4.80 -16.50
CA PRO A 82 -0.13 -4.43 -17.26
C PRO A 82 -1.14 -5.58 -17.44
N GLY A 83 -0.67 -6.81 -17.43
CA GLY A 83 -1.49 -8.01 -17.66
C GLY A 83 -2.21 -8.49 -16.41
N ARG A 84 -1.50 -8.60 -15.30
CA ARG A 84 -2.04 -9.14 -14.04
C ARG A 84 -2.44 -8.09 -13.02
N GLY A 85 -1.93 -6.87 -13.11
CA GLY A 85 -2.16 -5.82 -12.10
C GLY A 85 -1.19 -5.93 -10.93
N LEU A 86 -1.69 -5.85 -9.71
CA LEU A 86 -0.93 -5.87 -8.47
C LEU A 86 -0.89 -7.27 -7.87
N THR A 87 0.31 -7.77 -7.62
CA THR A 87 0.52 -9.13 -7.12
C THR A 87 1.38 -9.14 -5.85
N CYS A 88 1.16 -10.14 -4.99
CA CYS A 88 1.95 -10.40 -3.79
C CYS A 88 2.48 -11.84 -3.77
N ALA A 89 3.58 -12.02 -3.05
CA ALA A 89 4.23 -13.31 -2.91
C ALA A 89 3.51 -14.22 -1.89
N ASP A 90 2.97 -13.65 -0.81
CA ASP A 90 2.22 -14.39 0.19
C ASP A 90 0.71 -14.34 -0.09
N PRO A 91 0.06 -15.47 -0.43
CA PRO A 91 -1.39 -15.52 -0.63
C PRO A 91 -2.20 -15.08 0.60
N ALA A 92 -1.66 -15.19 1.80
CA ALA A 92 -2.34 -14.78 3.02
C ALA A 92 -2.58 -13.26 3.11
N GLU A 93 -1.78 -12.46 2.39
CA GLU A 93 -1.91 -11.00 2.35
C GLU A 93 -2.99 -10.51 1.39
N VAL A 94 -3.44 -11.35 0.45
CA VAL A 94 -4.38 -10.97 -0.62
C VAL A 94 -5.64 -10.33 -0.06
N MET A 95 -6.29 -10.99 0.88
CA MET A 95 -7.58 -10.53 1.42
C MET A 95 -7.44 -9.20 2.15
N THR A 96 -6.37 -9.01 2.92
CA THR A 96 -6.09 -7.75 3.62
C THR A 96 -5.85 -6.63 2.62
N ARG A 97 -4.96 -6.81 1.64
CA ARG A 97 -4.65 -5.78 0.62
C ARG A 97 -5.85 -5.44 -0.26
N GLN A 98 -6.64 -6.43 -0.67
CA GLN A 98 -7.91 -6.18 -1.39
C GLN A 98 -8.87 -5.30 -0.58
N ALA A 99 -9.04 -5.63 0.71
CA ALA A 99 -9.92 -4.87 1.58
C ALA A 99 -9.39 -3.44 1.80
N MET A 100 -8.07 -3.25 1.91
CA MET A 100 -7.45 -1.93 2.01
C MET A 100 -7.71 -1.07 0.77
N VAL A 101 -7.57 -1.63 -0.43
CA VAL A 101 -7.88 -0.93 -1.69
C VAL A 101 -9.36 -0.52 -1.72
N ARG A 102 -10.27 -1.42 -1.38
CA ARG A 102 -11.72 -1.15 -1.40
C ARG A 102 -12.19 -0.16 -0.35
N ALA A 103 -11.52 -0.11 0.81
CA ALA A 103 -11.85 0.81 1.89
C ALA A 103 -11.42 2.27 1.61
N SER A 104 -10.69 2.51 0.52
CA SER A 104 -10.05 3.79 0.23
C SER A 104 -10.73 4.55 -0.88
N SER A 105 -10.94 5.85 -0.70
CA SER A 105 -11.41 6.76 -1.77
C SER A 105 -10.34 6.95 -2.84
N ARG A 106 -9.08 6.86 -2.46
CA ARG A 106 -7.93 6.99 -3.34
C ARG A 106 -6.83 6.02 -2.96
N THR A 107 -6.35 5.28 -3.95
CA THR A 107 -5.25 4.32 -3.80
C THR A 107 -3.98 4.83 -4.47
N VAL A 108 -2.91 4.97 -3.70
CA VAL A 108 -1.57 5.28 -4.18
C VAL A 108 -0.71 4.03 -4.04
N LEU A 109 -0.28 3.49 -5.17
CA LEU A 109 0.64 2.36 -5.22
C LEU A 109 2.09 2.86 -5.19
N LEU A 110 2.89 2.24 -4.33
CA LEU A 110 4.32 2.47 -4.23
C LEU A 110 5.06 1.22 -4.73
N ALA A 111 5.79 1.36 -5.81
CA ALA A 111 6.57 0.25 -6.37
C ALA A 111 7.82 0.79 -7.05
N ASP A 112 9.00 0.36 -6.61
CA ASP A 112 10.25 0.66 -7.30
C ASP A 112 10.38 -0.15 -8.61
N HIS A 113 11.36 0.21 -9.44
CA HIS A 113 11.59 -0.43 -10.75
C HIS A 113 11.74 -1.95 -10.67
N THR A 114 12.24 -2.50 -9.55
CA THR A 114 12.43 -3.94 -9.38
C THR A 114 11.13 -4.72 -9.28
N ARG A 115 10.03 -4.03 -8.98
CA ARG A 115 8.68 -4.59 -8.89
C ARG A 115 7.88 -4.44 -10.18
N ILE A 116 8.32 -3.56 -11.08
CA ILE A 116 7.65 -3.30 -12.35
C ILE A 116 7.99 -4.39 -13.37
N GLY A 117 7.00 -4.80 -14.17
CA GLY A 117 7.13 -5.85 -15.19
C GLY A 117 7.11 -7.28 -14.65
N GLY A 118 7.21 -7.47 -13.32
CA GLY A 118 7.17 -8.78 -12.68
C GLY A 118 5.80 -9.14 -12.12
N ASP A 119 5.51 -10.44 -12.09
CA ASP A 119 4.31 -10.98 -11.45
C ASP A 119 4.68 -11.89 -10.28
N ARG A 120 3.82 -11.91 -9.26
CA ARG A 120 3.88 -12.86 -8.15
C ARG A 120 2.68 -13.82 -8.21
N ILE A 121 2.71 -14.80 -7.33
CA ILE A 121 1.75 -15.92 -7.36
C ILE A 121 0.30 -15.43 -7.23
N SER A 122 0.03 -14.45 -6.37
CA SER A 122 -1.32 -14.03 -6.00
C SER A 122 -1.62 -12.60 -6.41
N ARG A 123 -2.69 -12.40 -7.19
CA ARG A 123 -3.19 -11.06 -7.51
C ARG A 123 -4.15 -10.57 -6.43
N PHE A 124 -3.98 -9.33 -6.00
CA PHE A 124 -4.88 -8.69 -5.05
C PHE A 124 -5.65 -7.49 -5.61
N ALA A 125 -5.17 -6.84 -6.67
CA ALA A 125 -5.91 -5.75 -7.32
C ALA A 125 -5.57 -5.65 -8.82
N ARG A 126 -6.40 -4.92 -9.55
CA ARG A 126 -6.15 -4.54 -10.95
C ARG A 126 -5.61 -3.11 -11.01
N LEU A 127 -4.92 -2.76 -12.10
CA LEU A 127 -4.33 -1.42 -12.25
C LEU A 127 -5.37 -0.30 -12.25
N HIS A 128 -6.57 -0.53 -12.77
CA HIS A 128 -7.62 0.49 -12.78
C HIS A 128 -8.25 0.77 -11.40
N GLU A 129 -7.92 -0.05 -10.39
CA GLU A 129 -8.30 0.17 -8.98
C GLU A 129 -7.28 1.07 -8.26
N VAL A 130 -6.25 1.55 -8.98
CA VAL A 130 -5.19 2.41 -8.47
C VAL A 130 -5.27 3.78 -9.14
N ASP A 131 -5.31 4.84 -8.36
CA ASP A 131 -5.36 6.21 -8.88
C ASP A 131 -3.97 6.74 -9.28
N CYS A 132 -2.95 6.36 -8.52
CA CYS A 132 -1.58 6.80 -8.75
C CYS A 132 -0.57 5.70 -8.45
N LEU A 133 0.34 5.45 -9.38
CA LEU A 133 1.56 4.68 -9.14
C LEU A 133 2.73 5.65 -9.01
N ILE A 134 3.49 5.53 -7.93
CA ILE A 134 4.77 6.22 -7.74
C ILE A 134 5.88 5.18 -7.88
N THR A 135 6.80 5.44 -8.79
CA THR A 135 7.97 4.60 -9.07
C THR A 135 9.22 5.46 -9.21
N ASP A 136 10.39 4.85 -9.23
CA ASP A 136 11.66 5.55 -9.38
C ASP A 136 12.14 5.62 -10.84
N SER A 137 13.21 6.40 -11.07
CA SER A 137 13.81 6.63 -12.39
C SER A 137 14.46 5.39 -13.02
N GLY A 138 14.60 4.28 -12.29
CA GLY A 138 15.06 2.99 -12.83
C GLY A 138 13.99 2.25 -13.63
N THR A 139 12.75 2.70 -13.62
CA THR A 139 11.66 2.07 -14.38
C THR A 139 11.77 2.36 -15.87
N ASP A 140 11.71 1.31 -16.69
CA ASP A 140 11.75 1.46 -18.16
C ASP A 140 10.62 2.40 -18.64
N PRO A 141 10.94 3.40 -19.49
CA PRO A 141 9.93 4.30 -20.05
C PRO A 141 8.81 3.59 -20.82
N GLU A 142 9.07 2.42 -21.39
CA GLU A 142 8.04 1.63 -22.08
C GLU A 142 7.08 1.02 -21.07
N ASP A 143 7.56 0.50 -19.96
CA ASP A 143 6.70 0.00 -18.87
C ASP A 143 5.86 1.13 -18.27
N VAL A 144 6.43 2.31 -18.09
CA VAL A 144 5.68 3.50 -17.66
C VAL A 144 4.52 3.80 -18.62
N ARG A 145 4.76 3.76 -19.94
CA ARG A 145 3.71 3.97 -20.95
C ARG A 145 2.62 2.90 -20.89
N ARG A 146 3.02 1.63 -20.79
CA ARG A 146 2.10 0.48 -20.69
C ARG A 146 1.20 0.56 -19.45
N LEU A 147 1.79 0.94 -18.31
CA LEU A 147 1.06 1.08 -17.05
C LEU A 147 0.07 2.24 -17.08
N ARG A 148 0.48 3.41 -17.63
CA ARG A 148 -0.43 4.56 -17.82
C ARG A 148 -1.65 4.21 -18.67
N GLY A 149 -1.48 3.37 -19.68
CA GLY A 149 -2.57 2.90 -20.54
C GLY A 149 -3.58 1.96 -19.86
N ARG A 150 -3.35 1.59 -18.58
CA ARG A 150 -4.18 0.64 -17.83
C ARG A 150 -4.92 1.25 -16.63
N GLY A 151 -4.87 2.58 -16.46
CA GLY A 151 -5.68 3.29 -15.47
C GLY A 151 -4.93 4.28 -14.59
N PRO A 152 -3.84 3.92 -13.89
CA PRO A 152 -3.23 4.81 -12.92
C PRO A 152 -2.49 5.98 -13.58
N ARG A 153 -2.45 7.12 -12.87
CA ARG A 153 -1.41 8.12 -13.14
C ARG A 153 -0.07 7.56 -12.67
N VAL A 154 0.95 7.58 -13.53
CA VAL A 154 2.29 7.12 -13.15
C VAL A 154 3.20 8.32 -12.94
N ARG A 155 3.77 8.42 -11.74
CA ARG A 155 4.80 9.40 -11.36
C ARG A 155 6.13 8.69 -11.21
N VAL A 156 7.12 9.18 -11.93
CA VAL A 156 8.52 8.75 -11.80
C VAL A 156 9.25 9.80 -10.97
N VAL A 157 9.93 9.39 -9.94
CA VAL A 157 10.68 10.25 -9.00
C VAL A 157 12.14 9.87 -8.95
#